data_50e587fc066862bd38400fbdd7866dad
#
_entry.id   50e587fc066862bd38400fbdd7866dad
#
_cell.length_a   1.000
_cell.length_b   1.000
_cell.length_c   1.000
_cell.angle_alpha   90.00
_cell.angle_beta   90.00
_cell.angle_gamma   90.00
#
_symmetry.space_group_name_H-M   'P 1'
#
loop_
_entity.id
_entity.type
_entity.pdbx_description
1 polymer ?
#
loop_
_entity_poly.entity_id
_entity_poly.type
_entity_poly.pdbx_seq_one_letter_code
_entity_poly.pdbx_strand_id
1 'polypeptide(L)'
;LGVPTMKKYLSTFGDEWVEMRGEENKKQVRLKTLDEIRPLFEKDKNFIFIQGEEITNGFNGSPVHTNGINLEELIKPKKGNSLRETMRNNIIAVQEQASRLNKPMFAHINHPNFGWSITAEDIAHVLEEKFFEVYNGHPSINHMGDAKRPGDEKIWDIANTIRLSKLNALPLFGISSDDSHHYHGGDSKPGRGWIMVNRPTLNEDTIVNSINAGNFYATSGVHFKHLRRSQKEGIIEFEIKAEDGIEYSTKITGTKKGEENDPRKIGKVFASFEGVKVKYQLSIWRNICSNGGTSIFYIS
;
A
#
# COMPACT_ATOMS: atom_id res chain seq x y z
N LEU A 1 -0.86 -4.57 -29.11
CA LEU A 1 -2.26 -4.10 -28.96
C LEU A 1 -3.11 -4.62 -30.10
N GLY A 2 -4.35 -5.04 -29.81
CA GLY A 2 -5.31 -5.41 -30.86
C GLY A 2 -5.78 -4.22 -31.69
N VAL A 3 -6.20 -4.47 -32.93
CA VAL A 3 -6.68 -3.43 -33.84
C VAL A 3 -7.79 -2.53 -33.26
N PRO A 4 -8.79 -3.05 -32.50
CA PRO A 4 -9.81 -2.20 -31.88
C PRO A 4 -9.24 -1.21 -30.87
N THR A 5 -8.25 -1.63 -30.08
CA THR A 5 -7.59 -0.80 -29.07
C THR A 5 -6.78 0.33 -29.72
N MET A 6 -6.05 0.03 -30.80
CA MET A 6 -5.31 1.06 -31.53
C MET A 6 -6.24 2.11 -32.14
N LYS A 7 -7.37 1.69 -32.73
CA LYS A 7 -8.39 2.62 -33.23
C LYS A 7 -8.93 3.52 -32.13
N LYS A 8 -9.19 2.96 -30.94
CA LYS A 8 -9.64 3.72 -29.78
C LYS A 8 -8.59 4.75 -29.34
N TYR A 9 -7.31 4.38 -29.29
CA TYR A 9 -6.24 5.33 -28.95
C TYR A 9 -6.13 6.47 -29.95
N LEU A 10 -6.10 6.16 -31.24
CA LEU A 10 -6.05 7.16 -32.29
C LEU A 10 -7.26 8.12 -32.24
N SER A 11 -8.48 7.59 -32.04
CA SER A 11 -9.68 8.41 -31.95
C SER A 11 -9.74 9.27 -30.67
N THR A 12 -9.07 8.84 -29.59
CA THR A 12 -9.09 9.55 -28.30
C THR A 12 -7.99 10.60 -28.21
N PHE A 13 -6.78 10.27 -28.70
CA PHE A 13 -5.58 11.10 -28.48
C PHE A 13 -5.00 11.68 -29.75
N GLY A 14 -5.44 11.24 -30.93
CA GLY A 14 -4.93 11.68 -32.24
C GLY A 14 -3.63 10.95 -32.65
N ASP A 15 -3.34 11.00 -33.93
CA ASP A 15 -2.14 10.38 -34.53
C ASP A 15 -0.84 11.10 -34.19
N GLU A 16 -0.90 12.39 -33.92
CA GLU A 16 0.26 13.15 -33.43
C GLU A 16 0.74 12.70 -32.03
N TRP A 17 -0.20 12.22 -31.21
CA TRP A 17 0.13 11.73 -29.86
C TRP A 17 0.46 10.24 -29.83
N VAL A 18 -0.20 9.44 -30.66
CA VAL A 18 -0.07 7.97 -30.68
C VAL A 18 1.00 7.54 -31.67
N GLU A 19 2.23 7.42 -31.19
CA GLU A 19 3.35 6.95 -32.01
C GLU A 19 3.29 5.45 -32.19
N MET A 20 3.19 5.01 -33.45
CA MET A 20 3.13 3.59 -33.80
C MET A 20 4.33 3.19 -34.66
N ARG A 21 4.80 1.95 -34.48
CA ARG A 21 5.79 1.31 -35.33
C ARG A 21 5.41 -0.14 -35.63
N GLY A 22 6.02 -0.71 -36.68
CA GLY A 22 5.82 -2.12 -37.08
C GLY A 22 4.79 -2.30 -38.19
N GLU A 23 4.78 -3.48 -38.80
CA GLU A 23 3.87 -3.87 -39.88
C GLU A 23 2.46 -4.18 -39.35
N GLU A 24 1.46 -4.20 -40.26
CA GLU A 24 0.02 -4.23 -39.90
C GLU A 24 -0.39 -5.21 -38.82
N ASN A 25 0.22 -6.40 -38.79
CA ASN A 25 -0.10 -7.45 -37.80
C ASN A 25 0.78 -7.43 -36.53
N LYS A 26 1.79 -6.54 -36.46
CA LYS A 26 2.74 -6.42 -35.34
C LYS A 26 2.93 -4.98 -34.89
N LYS A 27 1.93 -4.15 -35.09
CA LYS A 27 1.97 -2.75 -34.65
C LYS A 27 2.17 -2.66 -33.15
N GLN A 28 3.12 -1.81 -32.76
CA GLN A 28 3.42 -1.44 -31.38
C GLN A 28 3.11 0.04 -31.20
N VAL A 29 2.57 0.39 -30.06
CA VAL A 29 2.38 1.78 -29.63
C VAL A 29 3.48 2.10 -28.61
N ARG A 30 4.20 3.22 -28.81
CA ARG A 30 5.16 3.69 -27.81
C ARG A 30 4.42 4.17 -26.56
N LEU A 31 4.83 3.71 -25.41
CA LEU A 31 4.37 4.28 -24.14
C LEU A 31 5.06 5.64 -23.95
N LYS A 32 4.28 6.64 -23.61
CA LYS A 32 4.81 7.96 -23.27
C LYS A 32 5.50 7.91 -21.91
N THR A 33 6.57 8.69 -21.79
CA THR A 33 7.23 8.87 -20.49
C THR A 33 6.36 9.73 -19.57
N LEU A 34 6.67 9.70 -18.26
CA LEU A 34 5.97 10.51 -17.29
C LEU A 34 6.11 12.02 -17.60
N ASP A 35 7.30 12.46 -18.04
CA ASP A 35 7.56 13.85 -18.40
C ASP A 35 6.75 14.31 -19.62
N GLU A 36 6.47 13.41 -20.57
CA GLU A 36 5.63 13.73 -21.72
C GLU A 36 4.15 13.89 -21.33
N ILE A 37 3.66 13.13 -20.31
CA ILE A 37 2.25 13.18 -19.91
C ILE A 37 1.96 14.24 -18.83
N ARG A 38 2.92 14.61 -17.98
CA ARG A 38 2.76 15.62 -16.92
C ARG A 38 2.10 16.91 -17.41
N PRO A 39 2.54 17.54 -18.52
CA PRO A 39 1.96 18.78 -19.01
C PRO A 39 0.48 18.69 -19.37
N LEU A 40 -0.04 17.48 -19.61
CA LEU A 40 -1.46 17.28 -19.95
C LEU A 40 -2.35 17.25 -18.70
N PHE A 41 -1.85 16.74 -17.57
CA PHE A 41 -2.66 16.43 -16.40
C PHE A 41 -2.37 17.34 -15.19
N GLU A 42 -1.18 17.93 -15.10
CA GLU A 42 -0.77 18.76 -13.96
C GLU A 42 -1.09 20.26 -14.16
N LYS A 43 -1.86 20.61 -15.21
CA LYS A 43 -2.18 22.01 -15.59
C LYS A 43 -2.83 22.80 -14.46
N ASP A 44 -3.78 22.19 -13.76
CA ASP A 44 -4.62 22.88 -12.78
C ASP A 44 -4.03 22.88 -11.37
N LYS A 45 -2.83 22.32 -11.18
CA LYS A 45 -2.11 22.21 -9.90
C LYS A 45 -2.91 21.54 -8.76
N ASN A 46 -3.96 20.79 -9.12
CA ASN A 46 -4.77 19.99 -8.20
C ASN A 46 -4.51 18.49 -8.31
N PHE A 47 -3.59 18.11 -9.18
CA PHE A 47 -3.13 16.75 -9.43
C PHE A 47 -1.64 16.77 -9.76
N ILE A 48 -0.91 15.76 -9.29
CA ILE A 48 0.51 15.53 -9.64
C ILE A 48 0.76 14.03 -9.84
N PHE A 49 1.71 13.70 -10.69
CA PHE A 49 2.30 12.37 -10.78
C PHE A 49 3.51 12.27 -9.88
N ILE A 50 3.61 11.19 -9.10
CA ILE A 50 4.82 10.86 -8.35
C ILE A 50 5.51 9.71 -9.07
N GLN A 51 6.79 9.91 -9.42
CA GLN A 51 7.61 8.89 -10.08
C GLN A 51 7.73 7.65 -9.20
N GLY A 52 7.45 6.48 -9.75
CA GLY A 52 7.59 5.22 -9.03
C GLY A 52 7.92 4.07 -9.97
N GLU A 53 8.24 2.94 -9.37
CA GLU A 53 8.61 1.71 -10.06
C GLU A 53 8.15 0.50 -9.27
N GLU A 54 7.58 -0.48 -9.93
CA GLU A 54 7.44 -1.82 -9.39
C GLU A 54 8.70 -2.63 -9.72
N ILE A 55 9.55 -2.84 -8.70
CA ILE A 55 10.78 -3.62 -8.79
C ILE A 55 10.41 -5.10 -8.78
N THR A 56 10.24 -5.67 -9.96
CA THR A 56 9.81 -7.05 -10.16
C THR A 56 10.97 -8.01 -9.98
N ASN A 57 10.88 -8.89 -9.00
CA ASN A 57 11.87 -9.91 -8.68
C ASN A 57 11.19 -11.24 -8.30
N GLY A 58 11.97 -12.22 -7.89
CA GLY A 58 11.48 -13.49 -7.39
C GLY A 58 12.57 -14.35 -6.75
N PHE A 59 12.15 -15.33 -5.94
CA PHE A 59 13.03 -16.32 -5.32
C PHE A 59 12.39 -17.70 -5.40
N ASN A 60 13.09 -18.66 -6.03
CA ASN A 60 12.64 -20.06 -6.19
C ASN A 60 11.19 -20.20 -6.71
N GLY A 61 10.82 -19.40 -7.70
CA GLY A 61 9.48 -19.43 -8.30
C GLY A 61 8.44 -18.60 -7.55
N SER A 62 8.73 -18.08 -6.36
CA SER A 62 7.86 -17.15 -5.64
C SER A 62 8.09 -15.72 -6.14
N PRO A 63 7.06 -15.02 -6.60
CA PRO A 63 7.18 -13.61 -6.96
C PRO A 63 7.48 -12.74 -5.73
N VAL A 64 8.35 -11.76 -5.91
CA VAL A 64 8.72 -10.77 -4.91
C VAL A 64 8.72 -9.42 -5.60
N HIS A 65 7.67 -8.64 -5.39
CA HIS A 65 7.53 -7.32 -5.95
C HIS A 65 7.63 -6.27 -4.85
N THR A 66 8.34 -5.21 -5.13
CA THR A 66 8.54 -4.07 -4.22
C THR A 66 8.32 -2.79 -4.99
N ASN A 67 7.42 -1.95 -4.53
CA ASN A 67 7.23 -0.63 -5.14
C ASN A 67 8.17 0.37 -4.50
N GLY A 68 8.91 1.11 -5.32
CA GLY A 68 9.68 2.28 -4.92
C GLY A 68 8.95 3.55 -5.37
N ILE A 69 8.75 4.49 -4.46
CA ILE A 69 7.97 5.70 -4.70
C ILE A 69 8.83 6.96 -4.53
N ASN A 70 8.61 7.93 -5.41
CA ASN A 70 9.35 9.20 -5.54
C ASN A 70 10.80 9.01 -6.00
N LEU A 71 11.04 7.97 -6.81
CA LEU A 71 12.36 7.65 -7.35
C LEU A 71 12.81 8.68 -8.39
N GLU A 72 14.11 8.87 -8.49
CA GLU A 72 14.76 9.64 -9.57
C GLU A 72 15.43 8.74 -10.60
N GLU A 73 15.86 7.56 -10.17
CA GLU A 73 16.63 6.62 -11.00
C GLU A 73 16.01 5.24 -10.93
N LEU A 74 16.05 4.52 -12.05
CA LEU A 74 15.62 3.13 -12.16
C LEU A 74 16.44 2.24 -11.20
N ILE A 75 15.75 1.41 -10.44
CA ILE A 75 16.37 0.42 -9.56
C ILE A 75 16.36 -0.94 -10.24
N LYS A 76 17.52 -1.44 -10.61
CA LYS A 76 17.65 -2.81 -11.11
C LYS A 76 17.32 -3.80 -9.99
N PRO A 77 16.44 -4.79 -10.24
CA PRO A 77 16.05 -5.78 -9.23
C PRO A 77 17.27 -6.50 -8.63
N LYS A 78 17.37 -6.50 -7.30
CA LYS A 78 18.47 -7.12 -6.55
C LYS A 78 18.01 -8.45 -5.95
N LYS A 79 18.57 -9.57 -6.41
CA LYS A 79 18.32 -10.89 -5.84
C LYS A 79 19.04 -11.07 -4.51
N GLY A 80 18.46 -11.90 -3.64
CA GLY A 80 19.09 -12.41 -2.42
C GLY A 80 19.24 -13.94 -2.46
N ASN A 81 19.80 -14.48 -1.41
CA ASN A 81 19.95 -15.93 -1.19
C ASN A 81 18.71 -16.56 -0.51
N SER A 82 17.72 -15.73 -0.20
CA SER A 82 16.42 -16.11 0.35
C SER A 82 15.34 -15.15 -0.12
N LEU A 83 14.07 -15.51 0.08
CA LEU A 83 12.93 -14.64 -0.20
C LEU A 83 13.02 -13.35 0.63
N ARG A 84 13.32 -13.44 1.92
CA ARG A 84 13.50 -12.29 2.82
C ARG A 84 14.65 -11.38 2.39
N GLU A 85 15.79 -11.96 2.02
CA GLU A 85 16.93 -11.18 1.52
C GLU A 85 16.60 -10.51 0.18
N THR A 86 15.84 -11.16 -0.69
CA THR A 86 15.40 -10.57 -1.95
C THR A 86 14.50 -9.34 -1.70
N MET A 87 13.51 -9.42 -0.81
CA MET A 87 12.70 -8.27 -0.39
C MET A 87 13.60 -7.16 0.18
N ARG A 88 14.42 -7.51 1.17
CA ARG A 88 15.32 -6.59 1.88
C ARG A 88 16.23 -5.82 0.93
N ASN A 89 16.86 -6.50 -0.02
CA ASN A 89 17.81 -5.89 -0.95
C ASN A 89 17.15 -4.83 -1.84
N ASN A 90 15.90 -5.04 -2.27
CA ASN A 90 15.17 -4.07 -3.09
C ASN A 90 14.70 -2.87 -2.24
N ILE A 91 14.25 -3.10 -1.01
CA ILE A 91 13.89 -2.04 -0.06
C ILE A 91 15.11 -1.15 0.26
N ILE A 92 16.25 -1.77 0.58
CA ILE A 92 17.50 -1.05 0.86
C ILE A 92 17.92 -0.23 -0.37
N ALA A 93 17.75 -0.73 -1.59
CA ALA A 93 18.09 0.03 -2.79
C ALA A 93 17.32 1.34 -2.92
N VAL A 94 16.02 1.35 -2.54
CA VAL A 94 15.23 2.59 -2.48
C VAL A 94 15.75 3.52 -1.39
N GLN A 95 16.06 2.99 -0.20
CA GLN A 95 16.59 3.78 0.93
C GLN A 95 17.97 4.36 0.63
N GLU A 96 18.84 3.62 -0.05
CA GLU A 96 20.16 4.09 -0.51
C GLU A 96 20.01 5.24 -1.51
N GLN A 97 19.07 5.13 -2.47
CA GLN A 97 18.81 6.21 -3.42
C GLN A 97 18.28 7.46 -2.70
N ALA A 98 17.32 7.30 -1.77
CA ALA A 98 16.79 8.38 -0.95
C ALA A 98 17.89 9.10 -0.16
N SER A 99 18.75 8.34 0.49
CA SER A 99 19.87 8.88 1.28
C SER A 99 20.90 9.60 0.41
N ARG A 100 21.29 9.00 -0.71
CA ARG A 100 22.29 9.57 -1.64
C ARG A 100 21.82 10.87 -2.27
N LEU A 101 20.53 10.95 -2.63
CA LEU A 101 19.94 12.13 -3.29
C LEU A 101 19.35 13.13 -2.30
N ASN A 102 19.38 12.83 -0.99
CA ASN A 102 18.70 13.62 0.05
C ASN A 102 17.26 13.97 -0.32
N LYS A 103 16.53 12.97 -0.84
CA LYS A 103 15.14 13.10 -1.29
C LYS A 103 14.25 12.09 -0.55
N PRO A 104 13.06 12.49 -0.05
CA PRO A 104 12.17 11.54 0.59
C PRO A 104 11.63 10.53 -0.42
N MET A 105 11.89 9.27 -0.16
CA MET A 105 11.39 8.12 -0.90
C MET A 105 10.85 7.09 0.09
N PHE A 106 10.05 6.16 -0.37
CA PHE A 106 9.72 4.96 0.41
C PHE A 106 9.53 3.76 -0.50
N ALA A 107 9.69 2.58 0.11
CA ALA A 107 9.34 1.32 -0.52
C ALA A 107 8.15 0.70 0.20
N HIS A 108 7.40 -0.17 -0.48
CA HIS A 108 6.46 -1.07 0.16
C HIS A 108 6.46 -2.45 -0.51
N ILE A 109 6.26 -3.49 0.30
CA ILE A 109 6.06 -4.85 -0.20
C ILE A 109 4.71 -4.91 -0.89
N ASN A 110 4.73 -5.38 -2.13
CA ASN A 110 3.54 -5.51 -2.97
C ASN A 110 2.80 -6.83 -2.68
N HIS A 111 1.50 -6.85 -2.84
CA HIS A 111 0.55 -7.99 -2.83
C HIS A 111 1.09 -9.34 -2.30
N PRO A 112 1.30 -9.51 -0.99
CA PRO A 112 1.95 -10.72 -0.43
C PRO A 112 1.24 -12.02 -0.82
N ASN A 113 -0.08 -11.98 -1.02
CA ASN A 113 -0.90 -13.12 -1.43
C ASN A 113 -0.94 -13.39 -2.95
N PHE A 114 -0.16 -12.65 -3.75
CA PHE A 114 0.04 -13.01 -5.15
C PHE A 114 0.81 -14.33 -5.27
N GLY A 115 0.18 -15.35 -5.85
CA GLY A 115 0.75 -16.69 -5.88
C GLY A 115 1.02 -17.29 -4.48
N TRP A 116 0.50 -16.69 -3.41
CA TRP A 116 0.75 -17.07 -2.01
C TRP A 116 2.24 -17.06 -1.64
N SER A 117 2.97 -16.10 -2.17
CA SER A 117 4.43 -16.13 -2.16
C SER A 117 5.07 -15.64 -0.88
N ILE A 118 4.47 -14.66 -0.19
CA ILE A 118 5.07 -13.99 0.96
C ILE A 118 4.22 -14.22 2.21
N THR A 119 4.83 -14.74 3.26
CA THR A 119 4.15 -15.01 4.53
C THR A 119 4.26 -13.82 5.50
N ALA A 120 3.40 -13.80 6.52
CA ALA A 120 3.49 -12.82 7.60
C ALA A 120 4.84 -12.85 8.32
N GLU A 121 5.41 -14.04 8.50
CA GLU A 121 6.73 -14.25 9.10
C GLU A 121 7.83 -13.66 8.22
N ASP A 122 7.72 -13.80 6.90
CA ASP A 122 8.69 -13.23 5.98
C ASP A 122 8.70 -11.70 6.06
N ILE A 123 7.53 -11.08 5.99
CA ILE A 123 7.38 -9.63 6.12
C ILE A 123 7.88 -9.14 7.48
N ALA A 124 7.52 -9.83 8.57
CA ALA A 124 7.91 -9.43 9.93
C ALA A 124 9.42 -9.34 10.10
N HIS A 125 10.18 -10.20 9.43
CA HIS A 125 11.65 -10.27 9.58
C HIS A 125 12.44 -9.37 8.63
N VAL A 126 11.78 -8.67 7.71
CA VAL A 126 12.42 -7.61 6.91
C VAL A 126 12.30 -6.30 7.69
N LEU A 127 13.25 -6.06 8.60
CA LEU A 127 13.18 -4.97 9.58
C LEU A 127 13.31 -3.58 8.96
N GLU A 128 13.92 -3.49 7.80
CA GLU A 128 14.08 -2.26 7.01
C GLU A 128 12.75 -1.78 6.41
N GLU A 129 11.76 -2.70 6.27
CA GLU A 129 10.46 -2.37 5.72
C GLU A 129 9.56 -1.66 6.74
N LYS A 130 8.81 -0.67 6.25
CA LYS A 130 7.80 0.07 7.02
C LYS A 130 6.39 -0.12 6.50
N PHE A 131 6.24 -0.56 5.25
CA PHE A 131 4.96 -0.58 4.56
C PHE A 131 4.76 -1.89 3.79
N PHE A 132 3.53 -2.35 3.70
CA PHE A 132 3.14 -3.38 2.75
C PHE A 132 1.69 -3.19 2.32
N GLU A 133 1.29 -3.81 1.21
CA GLU A 133 -0.08 -3.73 0.74
C GLU A 133 -1.00 -4.61 1.57
N VAL A 134 -1.82 -3.98 2.40
CA VAL A 134 -2.92 -4.61 3.15
C VAL A 134 -4.15 -4.80 2.26
N TYR A 135 -4.21 -4.09 1.14
CA TYR A 135 -5.20 -4.25 0.10
C TYR A 135 -4.58 -3.92 -1.25
N ASN A 136 -4.80 -4.82 -2.23
CA ASN A 136 -4.43 -4.61 -3.63
C ASN A 136 -5.66 -4.80 -4.51
N GLY A 137 -5.94 -3.83 -5.37
CA GLY A 137 -7.15 -3.80 -6.21
C GLY A 137 -7.13 -4.72 -7.43
N HIS A 138 -6.02 -5.41 -7.71
CA HIS A 138 -5.94 -6.32 -8.84
C HIS A 138 -6.78 -7.59 -8.61
N PRO A 139 -7.65 -8.01 -9.54
CA PRO A 139 -8.61 -9.09 -9.34
C PRO A 139 -7.99 -10.47 -9.13
N SER A 140 -6.72 -10.67 -9.47
CA SER A 140 -6.00 -11.94 -9.25
C SER A 140 -5.31 -12.04 -7.89
N ILE A 141 -5.38 -11.01 -7.05
CA ILE A 141 -4.78 -11.04 -5.72
C ILE A 141 -5.76 -11.66 -4.72
N ASN A 142 -5.25 -12.62 -3.94
CA ASN A 142 -6.04 -13.34 -2.93
C ASN A 142 -6.08 -12.57 -1.60
N HIS A 143 -6.38 -11.26 -1.62
CA HIS A 143 -6.29 -10.40 -0.43
C HIS A 143 -7.22 -10.82 0.71
N MET A 144 -8.32 -11.52 0.44
CA MET A 144 -9.22 -12.06 1.48
C MET A 144 -8.71 -13.35 2.12
N GLY A 145 -7.65 -13.96 1.57
CA GLY A 145 -7.20 -15.28 2.01
C GLY A 145 -8.12 -16.42 1.57
N ASP A 146 -7.89 -17.59 2.14
CA ASP A 146 -8.75 -18.78 1.96
C ASP A 146 -8.87 -19.58 3.28
N ALA A 147 -9.48 -20.76 3.23
CA ALA A 147 -9.66 -21.61 4.41
C ALA A 147 -8.35 -22.04 5.10
N LYS A 148 -7.20 -21.93 4.42
CA LYS A 148 -5.88 -22.40 4.90
C LYS A 148 -4.89 -21.27 5.07
N ARG A 149 -5.08 -20.12 4.40
CA ARG A 149 -4.11 -19.04 4.32
C ARG A 149 -4.76 -17.71 4.70
N PRO A 150 -4.09 -16.89 5.51
CA PRO A 150 -4.65 -15.62 5.97
C PRO A 150 -4.78 -14.62 4.81
N GLY A 151 -5.78 -13.77 4.87
CA GLY A 151 -5.86 -12.56 4.03
C GLY A 151 -4.85 -11.51 4.48
N ASP A 152 -4.69 -10.46 3.66
CA ASP A 152 -3.64 -9.45 3.85
C ASP A 152 -3.81 -8.67 5.16
N GLU A 153 -5.04 -8.38 5.59
CA GLU A 153 -5.29 -7.78 6.92
C GLU A 153 -4.81 -8.68 8.07
N LYS A 154 -5.04 -9.99 7.95
CA LYS A 154 -4.56 -10.94 8.95
C LYS A 154 -3.05 -11.15 8.89
N ILE A 155 -2.45 -11.07 7.70
CA ILE A 155 -0.98 -11.02 7.53
C ILE A 155 -0.43 -9.82 8.28
N TRP A 156 -1.07 -8.64 8.16
CA TRP A 156 -0.67 -7.42 8.86
C TRP A 156 -0.71 -7.57 10.39
N ASP A 157 -1.79 -8.16 10.93
CA ASP A 157 -1.91 -8.44 12.37
C ASP A 157 -0.81 -9.38 12.86
N ILE A 158 -0.54 -10.47 12.12
CA ILE A 158 0.47 -11.46 12.49
C ILE A 158 1.87 -10.84 12.42
N ALA A 159 2.21 -10.17 11.31
CA ALA A 159 3.51 -9.55 11.12
C ALA A 159 3.81 -8.50 12.20
N ASN A 160 2.84 -7.63 12.51
CA ASN A 160 2.99 -6.64 13.57
C ASN A 160 3.07 -7.25 14.96
N THR A 161 2.33 -8.32 15.22
CA THR A 161 2.44 -9.05 16.49
C THR A 161 3.85 -9.60 16.66
N ILE A 162 4.43 -10.24 15.62
CA ILE A 162 5.81 -10.75 15.66
C ILE A 162 6.81 -9.60 15.87
N ARG A 163 6.69 -8.53 15.08
CA ARG A 163 7.62 -7.37 15.18
C ARG A 163 7.63 -6.76 16.56
N LEU A 164 6.47 -6.51 17.13
CA LEU A 164 6.34 -5.83 18.42
C LEU A 164 6.68 -6.74 19.61
N SER A 165 6.29 -8.02 19.57
CA SER A 165 6.45 -8.90 20.73
C SER A 165 7.74 -9.69 20.75
N LYS A 166 8.30 -10.06 19.56
CA LYS A 166 9.46 -10.96 19.46
C LYS A 166 10.72 -10.28 18.94
N LEU A 167 10.56 -9.29 18.03
CA LEU A 167 11.69 -8.66 17.36
C LEU A 167 12.04 -7.27 17.92
N ASN A 168 11.22 -6.73 18.82
CA ASN A 168 11.34 -5.36 19.34
C ASN A 168 11.50 -4.34 18.18
N ALA A 169 10.79 -4.54 17.10
CA ALA A 169 10.86 -3.74 15.88
C ALA A 169 9.67 -2.79 15.78
N LEU A 170 9.79 -1.75 14.94
CA LEU A 170 8.69 -0.84 14.63
C LEU A 170 7.59 -1.57 13.85
N PRO A 171 6.33 -1.21 14.08
CA PRO A 171 5.22 -1.80 13.34
C PRO A 171 5.22 -1.35 11.87
N LEU A 172 4.55 -2.15 11.04
CA LEU A 172 4.30 -1.87 9.63
C LEU A 172 3.03 -1.04 9.46
N PHE A 173 3.05 -0.13 8.49
CA PHE A 173 1.86 0.55 7.99
C PHE A 173 1.25 -0.21 6.81
N GLY A 174 -0.08 -0.21 6.72
CA GLY A 174 -0.81 -0.78 5.59
C GLY A 174 -1.02 0.23 4.47
N ILE A 175 -0.64 -0.14 3.25
CA ILE A 175 -0.90 0.61 2.02
C ILE A 175 -2.07 -0.05 1.29
N SER A 176 -2.88 0.73 0.60
CA SER A 176 -3.87 0.27 -0.37
C SER A 176 -3.51 0.81 -1.73
N SER A 177 -3.59 -0.04 -2.76
CA SER A 177 -3.25 0.31 -4.14
C SER A 177 -4.22 -0.31 -5.14
N ASP A 178 -4.23 0.24 -6.36
CA ASP A 178 -5.03 -0.28 -7.48
C ASP A 178 -4.38 -1.45 -8.18
N ASP A 179 -3.06 -1.45 -8.29
CA ASP A 179 -2.30 -2.35 -9.15
C ASP A 179 -2.92 -2.44 -10.57
N SER A 180 -3.14 -1.26 -11.16
CA SER A 180 -3.93 -1.12 -12.38
C SER A 180 -3.20 -1.58 -13.62
N HIS A 181 -3.76 -2.54 -14.36
CA HIS A 181 -3.20 -3.14 -15.57
C HIS A 181 -4.07 -2.92 -16.81
N HIS A 182 -5.29 -2.40 -16.67
CA HIS A 182 -6.22 -2.27 -17.78
C HIS A 182 -6.27 -0.85 -18.35
N TYR A 183 -5.39 -0.61 -19.28
CA TYR A 183 -5.36 0.62 -20.07
C TYR A 183 -6.49 0.70 -21.14
N HIS A 184 -7.24 -0.39 -21.32
CA HIS A 184 -8.20 -0.55 -22.44
C HIS A 184 -9.62 -0.92 -21.98
N GLY A 185 -9.87 -0.85 -20.69
CA GLY A 185 -11.06 -1.41 -20.05
C GLY A 185 -10.81 -2.84 -19.56
N GLY A 186 -11.47 -3.25 -18.51
CA GLY A 186 -11.30 -4.52 -17.80
C GLY A 186 -11.38 -4.32 -16.30
N ASP A 187 -11.07 -5.36 -15.52
CA ASP A 187 -11.33 -5.37 -14.08
C ASP A 187 -10.21 -4.79 -13.23
N SER A 188 -8.96 -4.82 -13.71
CA SER A 188 -7.81 -4.21 -13.04
C SER A 188 -7.68 -2.73 -13.44
N LYS A 189 -8.48 -1.86 -12.85
CA LYS A 189 -8.62 -0.44 -13.18
C LYS A 189 -8.35 0.47 -11.99
N PRO A 190 -8.01 1.75 -12.21
CA PRO A 190 -7.84 2.74 -11.15
C PRO A 190 -9.11 2.95 -10.31
N GLY A 191 -8.94 3.39 -9.06
CA GLY A 191 -10.02 3.72 -8.13
C GLY A 191 -10.56 2.52 -7.36
N ARG A 192 -9.78 1.47 -7.19
CA ARG A 192 -10.15 0.29 -6.40
C ARG A 192 -9.53 0.31 -5.00
N GLY A 193 -8.35 0.89 -4.86
CA GLY A 193 -7.66 1.05 -3.59
C GLY A 193 -6.70 2.22 -3.63
N TRP A 194 -6.64 3.00 -2.55
CA TRP A 194 -5.75 4.15 -2.42
C TRP A 194 -5.46 4.48 -0.96
N ILE A 195 -4.58 5.44 -0.75
CA ILE A 195 -4.33 6.02 0.57
C ILE A 195 -4.81 7.47 0.60
N MET A 196 -5.34 7.89 1.74
CA MET A 196 -5.69 9.28 2.01
C MET A 196 -4.61 9.89 2.89
N VAL A 197 -3.86 10.86 2.34
CA VAL A 197 -2.70 11.44 3.00
C VAL A 197 -3.03 12.82 3.58
N ASN A 198 -2.78 12.99 4.88
CA ASN A 198 -2.87 14.30 5.52
C ASN A 198 -1.58 15.08 5.25
N ARG A 199 -1.69 16.15 4.46
CA ARG A 199 -0.55 16.93 3.99
C ARG A 199 -0.87 18.43 3.90
N PRO A 200 0.12 19.32 4.10
CA PRO A 200 -0.12 20.77 3.98
C PRO A 200 -0.18 21.26 2.52
N THR A 201 0.56 20.65 1.60
CA THR A 201 0.67 21.09 0.19
C THR A 201 0.66 19.91 -0.77
N LEU A 202 0.23 20.14 -2.02
CA LEU A 202 0.31 19.16 -3.11
C LEU A 202 1.69 19.23 -3.77
N ASN A 203 2.60 18.44 -3.24
CA ASN A 203 4.00 18.32 -3.69
C ASN A 203 4.50 16.93 -3.34
N GLU A 204 5.31 16.32 -4.21
CA GLU A 204 5.78 14.93 -4.07
C GLU A 204 6.46 14.69 -2.72
N ASP A 205 7.43 15.53 -2.37
CA ASP A 205 8.21 15.36 -1.15
C ASP A 205 7.35 15.52 0.10
N THR A 206 6.40 16.46 0.09
CA THR A 206 5.48 16.67 1.20
C THR A 206 4.55 15.47 1.40
N ILE A 207 4.06 14.89 0.31
CA ILE A 207 3.21 13.69 0.35
C ILE A 207 4.03 12.52 0.92
N VAL A 208 5.22 12.27 0.39
CA VAL A 208 6.07 11.16 0.80
C VAL A 208 6.55 11.30 2.24
N ASN A 209 6.88 12.52 2.68
CA ASN A 209 7.20 12.78 4.09
C ASN A 209 6.01 12.49 5.01
N SER A 210 4.80 12.86 4.61
CA SER A 210 3.59 12.55 5.38
C SER A 210 3.33 11.04 5.47
N ILE A 211 3.55 10.31 4.37
CA ILE A 211 3.46 8.85 4.35
C ILE A 211 4.51 8.23 5.27
N ASN A 212 5.77 8.64 5.17
CA ASN A 212 6.86 8.18 6.02
C ASN A 212 6.63 8.44 7.51
N ALA A 213 5.86 9.48 7.84
CA ALA A 213 5.43 9.81 9.21
C ALA A 213 4.17 9.06 9.66
N GLY A 214 3.54 8.25 8.80
CA GLY A 214 2.28 7.54 9.10
C GLY A 214 1.04 8.43 9.13
N ASN A 215 1.08 9.61 8.48
CA ASN A 215 -0.03 10.57 8.43
C ASN A 215 -0.98 10.26 7.27
N PHE A 216 -1.45 9.05 7.20
CA PHE A 216 -2.38 8.58 6.17
C PHE A 216 -3.26 7.45 6.70
N TYR A 217 -4.26 7.08 5.92
CA TYR A 217 -5.00 5.82 6.07
C TYR A 217 -5.22 5.17 4.70
N ALA A 218 -5.27 3.83 4.68
CA ALA A 218 -5.58 3.04 3.51
C ALA A 218 -7.11 2.89 3.35
N THR A 219 -7.60 2.87 2.12
CA THR A 219 -9.03 2.77 1.84
C THR A 219 -9.29 2.12 0.49
N SER A 220 -10.46 1.51 0.35
CA SER A 220 -11.06 1.06 -0.91
C SER A 220 -12.41 1.75 -1.20
N GLY A 221 -12.69 2.89 -0.50
CA GLY A 221 -13.92 3.66 -0.71
C GLY A 221 -14.33 4.53 0.48
N VAL A 222 -13.92 4.19 1.69
CA VAL A 222 -14.32 4.95 2.88
C VAL A 222 -13.56 6.26 2.99
N HIS A 223 -14.30 7.37 3.21
CA HIS A 223 -13.75 8.68 3.47
C HIS A 223 -14.13 9.14 4.88
N PHE A 224 -13.16 9.69 5.62
CA PHE A 224 -13.43 10.33 6.90
C PHE A 224 -13.68 11.84 6.73
N LYS A 225 -14.74 12.34 7.38
CA LYS A 225 -14.91 13.78 7.62
C LYS A 225 -13.97 14.27 8.70
N HIS A 226 -13.74 13.43 9.69
CA HIS A 226 -12.89 13.68 10.83
C HIS A 226 -12.21 12.38 11.24
N LEU A 227 -10.91 12.46 11.54
CA LEU A 227 -10.14 11.35 12.10
C LEU A 227 -9.16 11.90 13.13
N ARG A 228 -9.30 11.49 14.40
CA ARG A 228 -8.39 11.80 15.49
C ARG A 228 -7.82 10.53 16.09
N ARG A 229 -6.51 10.46 16.15
CA ARG A 229 -5.78 9.43 16.86
C ARG A 229 -4.87 10.08 17.90
N SER A 230 -4.98 9.68 19.14
CA SER A 230 -4.09 10.14 20.21
C SER A 230 -3.53 8.94 20.96
N GLN A 231 -2.27 8.65 20.72
CA GLN A 231 -1.55 7.59 21.44
C GLN A 231 -1.46 7.91 22.94
N LYS A 232 -1.18 9.17 23.29
CA LYS A 232 -1.07 9.63 24.69
C LYS A 232 -2.37 9.41 25.47
N GLU A 233 -3.49 9.65 24.83
CA GLU A 233 -4.82 9.50 25.46
C GLU A 233 -5.40 8.10 25.26
N GLY A 234 -4.82 7.29 24.37
CA GLY A 234 -5.37 5.98 23.99
C GLY A 234 -6.71 6.08 23.25
N ILE A 235 -6.92 7.15 22.47
CA ILE A 235 -8.19 7.41 21.79
C ILE A 235 -8.03 7.25 20.29
N ILE A 236 -9.02 6.61 19.69
CA ILE A 236 -9.33 6.74 18.28
C ILE A 236 -10.77 7.23 18.13
N GLU A 237 -10.96 8.29 17.37
CA GLU A 237 -12.22 8.94 17.15
C GLU A 237 -12.33 9.38 15.69
N PHE A 238 -13.44 9.05 15.03
CA PHE A 238 -13.65 9.46 13.65
C PHE A 238 -15.13 9.58 13.28
N GLU A 239 -15.38 10.29 12.19
CA GLU A 239 -16.67 10.34 11.52
C GLU A 239 -16.48 10.00 10.03
N ILE A 240 -17.18 8.98 9.55
CA ILE A 240 -17.23 8.59 8.15
C ILE A 240 -18.11 9.58 7.38
N LYS A 241 -17.69 9.96 6.17
CA LYS A 241 -18.52 10.68 5.21
C LYS A 241 -19.52 9.68 4.64
N ALA A 242 -20.75 9.73 5.16
CA ALA A 242 -21.81 8.81 4.73
C ALA A 242 -22.12 8.98 3.24
N GLU A 243 -22.45 7.87 2.59
CA GLU A 243 -23.01 7.78 1.26
C GLU A 243 -24.45 7.23 1.37
N ASP A 244 -25.34 7.71 0.51
CA ASP A 244 -26.74 7.32 0.54
C ASP A 244 -26.91 5.82 0.28
N GLY A 245 -27.69 5.16 1.14
CA GLY A 245 -27.98 3.74 1.03
C GLY A 245 -26.85 2.80 1.50
N ILE A 246 -25.75 3.32 2.07
CA ILE A 246 -24.66 2.53 2.62
C ILE A 246 -24.73 2.47 4.14
N GLU A 247 -24.69 1.25 4.67
CA GLU A 247 -24.54 0.98 6.10
C GLU A 247 -23.06 0.79 6.43
N TYR A 248 -22.64 1.31 7.58
CA TYR A 248 -21.25 1.24 8.03
C TYR A 248 -21.14 0.47 9.34
N SER A 249 -20.24 -0.50 9.34
CA SER A 249 -19.84 -1.26 10.52
C SER A 249 -18.33 -1.10 10.72
N THR A 250 -17.89 -0.81 11.93
CA THR A 250 -16.48 -0.65 12.28
C THR A 250 -16.05 -1.70 13.28
N LYS A 251 -14.92 -2.33 13.04
CA LYS A 251 -14.27 -3.25 13.98
C LYS A 251 -12.92 -2.70 14.42
N ILE A 252 -12.69 -2.72 15.72
CA ILE A 252 -11.38 -2.42 16.31
C ILE A 252 -10.71 -3.75 16.61
N THR A 253 -9.62 -4.04 15.92
CA THR A 253 -8.87 -5.29 16.04
C THR A 253 -7.50 -5.07 16.70
N GLY A 254 -6.92 -6.12 17.23
CA GLY A 254 -5.58 -6.08 17.81
C GLY A 254 -5.19 -7.38 18.51
N THR A 255 -3.97 -7.40 19.07
CA THR A 255 -3.45 -8.52 19.87
C THR A 255 -3.10 -8.03 21.27
N LYS A 256 -3.61 -8.71 22.31
CA LYS A 256 -3.27 -8.39 23.69
C LYS A 256 -1.88 -8.90 24.04
N LYS A 257 -1.14 -8.12 24.84
CA LYS A 257 0.12 -8.58 25.43
C LYS A 257 -0.11 -9.84 26.27
N GLY A 258 0.72 -10.86 26.05
CA GLY A 258 0.60 -12.18 26.66
C GLY A 258 -0.25 -13.18 25.86
N GLU A 259 -0.88 -12.74 24.76
CA GLU A 259 -1.69 -13.59 23.87
C GLU A 259 -1.04 -13.79 22.49
N GLU A 260 0.15 -13.23 22.26
CA GLU A 260 0.88 -13.21 20.99
C GLU A 260 1.34 -14.58 20.47
N ASN A 261 1.29 -15.60 21.31
CA ASN A 261 1.64 -16.97 20.95
C ASN A 261 0.43 -17.86 20.60
N ASP A 262 -0.79 -17.37 20.77
CA ASP A 262 -2.00 -18.07 20.34
C ASP A 262 -2.52 -17.49 19.03
N PRO A 263 -2.38 -18.18 17.86
CA PRO A 263 -2.80 -17.67 16.56
C PRO A 263 -4.28 -17.26 16.50
N ARG A 264 -5.14 -17.85 17.37
CA ARG A 264 -6.57 -17.54 17.44
C ARG A 264 -6.84 -16.19 18.12
N LYS A 265 -5.85 -15.66 18.83
CA LYS A 265 -5.95 -14.40 19.59
C LYS A 265 -5.27 -13.22 18.90
N ILE A 266 -4.46 -13.49 17.88
CA ILE A 266 -3.84 -12.44 17.04
C ILE A 266 -4.92 -11.75 16.21
N GLY A 267 -4.95 -10.42 16.20
CA GLY A 267 -5.92 -9.62 15.43
C GLY A 267 -7.37 -9.88 15.83
N LYS A 268 -7.62 -10.04 17.13
CA LYS A 268 -8.97 -10.28 17.65
C LYS A 268 -9.76 -8.98 17.67
N VAL A 269 -11.06 -9.06 17.39
CA VAL A 269 -11.97 -7.92 17.50
C VAL A 269 -12.14 -7.56 18.99
N PHE A 270 -11.83 -6.32 19.35
CA PHE A 270 -12.01 -5.76 20.69
C PHE A 270 -13.32 -5.01 20.85
N ALA A 271 -13.75 -4.35 19.77
CA ALA A 271 -15.01 -3.61 19.74
C ALA A 271 -15.58 -3.59 18.32
N SER A 272 -16.90 -3.46 18.24
CA SER A 272 -17.63 -3.24 16.99
C SER A 272 -18.60 -2.09 17.18
N PHE A 273 -18.78 -1.28 16.14
CA PHE A 273 -19.66 -0.12 16.13
C PHE A 273 -20.48 -0.12 14.85
N GLU A 274 -21.72 0.27 14.95
CA GLU A 274 -22.59 0.49 13.81
C GLU A 274 -22.76 2.00 13.56
N GLY A 275 -22.84 2.37 12.29
CA GLY A 275 -23.02 3.74 11.85
C GLY A 275 -21.70 4.49 11.62
N VAL A 276 -21.80 5.80 11.46
CA VAL A 276 -20.71 6.63 10.91
C VAL A 276 -19.80 7.28 11.96
N LYS A 277 -20.20 7.27 13.24
CA LYS A 277 -19.41 7.92 14.31
C LYS A 277 -18.85 6.88 15.25
N VAL A 278 -17.55 6.90 15.43
CA VAL A 278 -16.84 5.99 16.33
C VAL A 278 -15.96 6.81 17.27
N LYS A 279 -16.05 6.45 18.55
CA LYS A 279 -15.10 6.87 19.57
C LYS A 279 -14.76 5.67 20.43
N TYR A 280 -13.50 5.30 20.41
CA TYR A 280 -13.00 4.16 21.16
C TYR A 280 -11.85 4.57 22.06
N GLN A 281 -11.98 4.23 23.36
CA GLN A 281 -10.96 4.45 24.39
C GLN A 281 -10.28 3.12 24.69
N LEU A 282 -9.01 3.02 24.42
CA LEU A 282 -8.20 1.86 24.80
C LEU A 282 -7.86 1.90 26.28
N SER A 283 -8.48 1.04 27.05
CA SER A 283 -8.20 0.92 28.50
C SER A 283 -6.80 0.36 28.84
N ILE A 284 -6.08 -0.18 27.82
CA ILE A 284 -4.88 -1.01 27.99
C ILE A 284 -3.57 -0.29 27.60
N TRP A 285 -3.62 0.94 27.08
CA TRP A 285 -2.47 1.67 26.55
C TRP A 285 -1.33 1.93 27.55
N ARG A 286 -1.61 1.99 28.84
CA ARG A 286 -0.61 2.34 29.85
C ARG A 286 0.54 1.34 29.98
N ASN A 287 0.38 0.10 29.51
CA ASN A 287 1.38 -0.96 29.67
C ASN A 287 2.14 -1.34 28.39
N ILE A 288 1.75 -0.83 27.20
CA ILE A 288 2.39 -1.17 25.94
C ILE A 288 3.42 -0.11 25.53
N CYS A 289 3.29 1.13 25.99
CA CYS A 289 4.07 2.28 25.54
C CYS A 289 5.26 2.66 26.42
N SER A 290 5.63 1.88 27.44
CA SER A 290 6.81 2.19 28.29
C SER A 290 8.15 2.12 27.53
N ASN A 291 8.18 1.57 26.32
CA ASN A 291 9.38 1.41 25.49
C ASN A 291 9.26 2.07 24.11
N GLY A 292 8.49 3.15 23.95
CA GLY A 292 8.44 3.91 22.68
C GLY A 292 7.70 3.23 21.52
N GLY A 293 7.00 2.14 21.75
CA GLY A 293 6.27 1.40 20.72
C GLY A 293 5.00 2.13 20.26
N THR A 294 4.87 2.35 18.96
CA THR A 294 3.67 2.90 18.31
C THR A 294 2.68 1.77 18.09
N SER A 295 1.53 1.78 18.78
CA SER A 295 0.44 0.85 18.43
C SER A 295 -0.28 1.35 17.19
N ILE A 296 -0.41 0.50 16.20
CA ILE A 296 -1.11 0.78 14.95
C ILE A 296 -2.47 0.11 15.00
N PHE A 297 -3.50 0.87 14.65
CA PHE A 297 -4.85 0.36 14.48
C PHE A 297 -5.19 0.31 13.00
N TYR A 298 -5.81 -0.77 12.62
CA TYR A 298 -6.48 -0.93 11.36
C TYR A 298 -7.98 -0.76 11.57
N ILE A 299 -8.64 -0.04 10.66
CA ILE A 299 -10.08 0.12 10.62
C ILE A 299 -10.54 -0.48 9.31
N SER A 300 -11.23 -1.61 9.37
CA SER A 300 -11.86 -2.25 8.22
C SER A 300 -13.35 -1.95 8.17
#